data_1289b83065dd2d68b03d22f6c4c88655
#
_entry.id   1289b83065dd2d68b03d22f6c4c88655
#
_cell.length_a   1.000
_cell.length_b   1.000
_cell.length_c   1.000
_cell.angle_alpha   90.00
_cell.angle_beta   90.00
_cell.angle_gamma   90.00
#
_symmetry.space_group_name_H-M   'P 1'
#
loop_
_entity.id
_entity.type
_entity.pdbx_description
1 polymer ?
#
loop_
_entity_poly.entity_id
_entity_poly.type
_entity_poly.pdbx_seq_one_letter_code
_entity_poly.pdbx_strand_id
1 'polypeptide(L)'
;SNFIKEECKKLGIKSYESVRLEQETLGQAHTVRLGLERANIKDDESVLIFNIDTFRPNFSLPTILDFCKIDGYLEVFEADGEQWSFVLADENDNVIKTAEKERISNLCSSGLYYFKKIKDFKEIFDRMKAENDFSKGELYIAPMYNYLIKKGLHIKYHKISLDEIIFCGTPEDYERLISI
;
A
#
# COMPACT_ATOMS: atom_id res chain seq x y z
N SER A 1 6.44 6.86 -20.81
CA SER A 1 7.82 6.87 -21.33
C SER A 1 8.06 5.61 -22.16
N ASN A 2 8.98 5.64 -23.14
CA ASN A 2 9.34 4.46 -23.94
C ASN A 2 9.84 3.32 -23.05
N PHE A 3 10.58 3.63 -21.99
CA PHE A 3 11.07 2.67 -21.00
C PHE A 3 9.94 1.82 -20.40
N ILE A 4 8.90 2.45 -19.84
CA ILE A 4 7.76 1.72 -19.26
C ILE A 4 7.11 0.80 -20.28
N LYS A 5 6.94 1.27 -21.52
CA LYS A 5 6.36 0.47 -22.60
C LYS A 5 7.20 -0.77 -22.92
N GLU A 6 8.51 -0.61 -22.99
CA GLU A 6 9.43 -1.72 -23.27
C GLU A 6 9.44 -2.74 -22.13
N GLU A 7 9.47 -2.29 -20.87
CA GLU A 7 9.44 -3.19 -19.71
C GLU A 7 8.11 -3.93 -19.59
N CYS A 8 6.98 -3.25 -19.77
CA CYS A 8 5.67 -3.92 -19.82
C CYS A 8 5.60 -5.00 -20.90
N LYS A 9 6.19 -4.73 -22.08
CA LYS A 9 6.25 -5.71 -23.17
C LYS A 9 7.12 -6.92 -22.79
N LYS A 10 8.30 -6.70 -22.21
CA LYS A 10 9.20 -7.77 -21.74
C LYS A 10 8.55 -8.66 -20.69
N LEU A 11 7.80 -8.04 -19.77
CA LEU A 11 7.07 -8.72 -18.69
C LEU A 11 5.74 -9.35 -19.14
N GLY A 12 5.34 -9.20 -20.40
CA GLY A 12 4.08 -9.74 -20.92
C GLY A 12 2.83 -9.03 -20.39
N ILE A 13 2.95 -7.83 -19.82
CA ILE A 13 1.84 -7.02 -19.32
C ILE A 13 1.04 -6.50 -20.51
N LYS A 14 -0.19 -6.99 -20.67
CA LYS A 14 -1.03 -6.71 -21.84
C LYS A 14 -1.80 -5.39 -21.73
N SER A 15 -2.12 -4.96 -20.52
CA SER A 15 -2.89 -3.74 -20.28
C SER A 15 -2.22 -2.94 -19.15
N TYR A 16 -1.87 -1.70 -19.43
CA TYR A 16 -1.32 -0.77 -18.45
C TYR A 16 -1.64 0.66 -18.88
N GLU A 17 -1.66 1.54 -17.89
CA GLU A 17 -1.74 2.97 -18.10
C GLU A 17 -0.61 3.67 -17.34
N SER A 18 -0.03 4.69 -17.94
CA SER A 18 1.01 5.50 -17.31
C SER A 18 0.47 6.91 -17.12
N VAL A 19 0.17 7.25 -15.87
CA VAL A 19 -0.32 8.57 -15.49
C VAL A 19 0.85 9.45 -15.06
N ARG A 20 1.07 10.56 -15.75
CA ARG A 20 2.06 11.57 -15.35
C ARG A 20 1.40 12.61 -14.45
N LEU A 21 1.98 12.80 -13.27
CA LEU A 21 1.62 13.90 -12.37
C LEU A 21 2.56 15.09 -12.62
N GLU A 22 2.00 16.30 -12.77
CA GLU A 22 2.76 17.53 -13.06
C GLU A 22 2.95 18.42 -11.84
N GLN A 23 2.46 17.96 -10.69
CA GLN A 23 2.51 18.69 -9.43
C GLN A 23 3.08 17.82 -8.32
N GLU A 24 3.64 18.44 -7.32
CA GLU A 24 3.99 17.79 -6.07
C GLU A 24 2.75 17.24 -5.38
N THR A 25 2.90 16.12 -4.71
CA THR A 25 1.81 15.49 -3.97
C THR A 25 2.00 15.66 -2.47
N LEU A 26 0.91 15.50 -1.72
CA LEU A 26 0.91 15.54 -0.26
C LEU A 26 1.27 14.16 0.35
N GLY A 27 2.05 13.35 -0.35
CA GLY A 27 2.47 12.01 0.06
C GLY A 27 1.84 10.89 -0.79
N GLN A 28 2.07 9.66 -0.34
CA GLN A 28 1.74 8.43 -1.08
C GLN A 28 0.24 8.33 -1.44
N ALA A 29 -0.64 8.55 -0.46
CA ALA A 29 -2.08 8.45 -0.69
C ALA A 29 -2.58 9.49 -1.71
N HIS A 30 -2.01 10.70 -1.71
CA HIS A 30 -2.35 11.73 -2.70
C HIS A 30 -1.91 11.34 -4.12
N THR A 31 -0.73 10.75 -4.25
CA THR A 31 -0.23 10.24 -5.53
C THR A 31 -1.17 9.21 -6.12
N VAL A 32 -1.61 8.23 -5.32
CA VAL A 32 -2.58 7.22 -5.73
C VAL A 32 -3.94 7.83 -6.07
N ARG A 33 -4.44 8.77 -5.24
CA ARG A 33 -5.72 9.47 -5.46
C ARG A 33 -5.78 10.15 -6.82
N LEU A 34 -4.71 10.88 -7.18
CA LEU A 34 -4.59 11.56 -8.48
C LEU A 34 -4.45 10.56 -9.64
N GLY A 35 -3.70 9.49 -9.43
CA GLY A 35 -3.56 8.42 -10.42
C GLY A 35 -4.90 7.77 -10.76
N LEU A 36 -5.68 7.38 -9.75
CA LEU A 36 -6.99 6.76 -9.91
C LEU A 36 -8.01 7.70 -10.59
N GLU A 37 -7.94 9.00 -10.29
CA GLU A 37 -8.81 9.99 -10.93
C GLU A 37 -8.51 10.13 -12.42
N ARG A 38 -7.24 10.21 -12.81
CA ARG A 38 -6.82 10.36 -14.20
C ARG A 38 -7.01 9.11 -15.04
N ALA A 39 -6.82 7.93 -14.44
CA ALA A 39 -7.01 6.65 -15.09
C ALA A 39 -8.51 6.33 -15.32
N ASN A 40 -9.42 7.13 -14.78
CA ASN A 40 -10.88 6.98 -14.95
C ASN A 40 -11.39 5.55 -14.65
N ILE A 41 -10.82 4.94 -13.61
CA ILE A 41 -11.23 3.60 -13.15
C ILE A 41 -12.52 3.71 -12.34
N LYS A 42 -13.42 2.75 -12.48
CA LYS A 42 -14.71 2.74 -11.80
C LYS A 42 -14.56 2.64 -10.29
N ASP A 43 -15.46 3.29 -9.57
CA ASP A 43 -15.42 3.39 -8.11
C ASP A 43 -15.73 2.07 -7.38
N ASP A 44 -16.40 1.13 -8.02
CA ASP A 44 -16.71 -0.22 -7.52
C ASP A 44 -15.62 -1.26 -7.78
N GLU A 45 -14.61 -0.92 -8.57
CA GLU A 45 -13.42 -1.76 -8.77
C GLU A 45 -12.55 -1.78 -7.51
N SER A 46 -11.82 -2.87 -7.35
CA SER A 46 -10.80 -2.99 -6.31
C SER A 46 -9.46 -2.42 -6.77
N VAL A 47 -8.61 -2.07 -5.82
CA VAL A 47 -7.25 -1.60 -6.10
C VAL A 47 -6.25 -2.29 -5.20
N LEU A 48 -5.16 -2.74 -5.81
CA LEU A 48 -3.93 -3.17 -5.13
C LEU A 48 -2.87 -2.09 -5.37
N ILE A 49 -2.31 -1.56 -4.31
CA ILE A 49 -1.31 -0.50 -4.32
C ILE A 49 0.00 -1.09 -3.83
N PHE A 50 1.09 -0.79 -4.51
CA PHE A 50 2.41 -1.26 -4.11
C PHE A 50 3.46 -0.17 -4.31
N ASN A 51 4.46 -0.14 -3.41
CA ASN A 51 5.56 0.79 -3.48
C ASN A 51 6.49 0.43 -4.66
N ILE A 52 7.02 1.44 -5.36
CA ILE A 52 7.92 1.25 -6.49
C ILE A 52 9.35 0.87 -6.06
N ASP A 53 9.72 1.18 -4.84
CA ASP A 53 11.04 0.97 -4.23
C ASP A 53 11.15 -0.32 -3.41
N THR A 54 10.23 -1.25 -3.64
CA THR A 54 10.16 -2.54 -2.95
C THR A 54 9.95 -3.65 -3.97
N PHE A 55 10.68 -4.75 -3.84
CA PHE A 55 10.53 -5.92 -4.69
C PHE A 55 9.96 -7.09 -3.89
N ARG A 56 9.00 -7.77 -4.50
CA ARG A 56 8.41 -9.02 -3.99
C ARG A 56 8.63 -10.13 -5.01
N PRO A 57 9.82 -10.79 -5.00
CA PRO A 57 10.08 -11.93 -5.87
C PRO A 57 9.00 -13.00 -5.65
N ASN A 58 8.51 -13.59 -6.74
CA ASN A 58 7.46 -14.63 -6.71
C ASN A 58 6.16 -14.21 -6.02
N PHE A 59 5.80 -12.93 -6.09
CA PHE A 59 4.57 -12.41 -5.50
C PHE A 59 3.34 -13.21 -5.92
N SER A 60 2.51 -13.55 -4.95
CA SER A 60 1.15 -14.06 -5.15
C SER A 60 0.23 -13.54 -4.05
N LEU A 61 -1.04 -13.32 -4.38
CA LEU A 61 -2.03 -13.00 -3.36
C LEU A 61 -2.21 -14.21 -2.42
N PRO A 62 -2.35 -13.99 -1.10
CA PRO A 62 -2.50 -15.07 -0.13
C PRO A 62 -3.80 -15.84 -0.36
N THR A 63 -3.69 -17.13 -0.67
CA THR A 63 -4.84 -18.01 -0.93
C THR A 63 -5.68 -18.31 0.31
N ILE A 64 -5.12 -18.05 1.50
CA ILE A 64 -5.83 -18.19 2.78
C ILE A 64 -6.90 -17.11 2.99
N LEU A 65 -6.80 -15.97 2.30
CA LEU A 65 -7.75 -14.86 2.41
C LEU A 65 -8.83 -14.96 1.33
N ASP A 66 -10.08 -14.88 1.76
CA ASP A 66 -11.23 -14.76 0.86
C ASP A 66 -11.48 -13.26 0.56
N PHE A 67 -10.95 -12.78 -0.56
CA PHE A 67 -11.08 -11.39 -1.00
C PHE A 67 -12.53 -10.96 -1.29
N CYS A 68 -13.47 -11.92 -1.39
CA CYS A 68 -14.89 -11.60 -1.47
C CYS A 68 -15.47 -11.14 -0.12
N LYS A 69 -14.86 -11.57 0.99
CA LYS A 69 -15.35 -11.33 2.35
C LYS A 69 -14.62 -10.23 3.12
N ILE A 70 -13.48 -9.78 2.63
CA ILE A 70 -12.70 -8.71 3.25
C ILE A 70 -12.86 -7.41 2.48
N ASP A 71 -12.71 -6.29 3.17
CA ASP A 71 -12.84 -4.95 2.61
C ASP A 71 -11.49 -4.28 2.40
N GLY A 72 -10.47 -4.75 3.11
CA GLY A 72 -9.09 -4.30 2.98
C GLY A 72 -8.10 -5.38 3.39
N TYR A 73 -6.87 -5.23 2.90
CA TYR A 73 -5.78 -6.15 3.18
C TYR A 73 -4.46 -5.39 3.21
N LEU A 74 -3.58 -5.76 4.15
CA LEU A 74 -2.20 -5.29 4.22
C LEU A 74 -1.26 -6.49 4.27
N GLU A 75 -0.21 -6.46 3.46
CA GLU A 75 0.91 -7.38 3.61
C GLU A 75 1.88 -6.83 4.65
N VAL A 76 2.33 -7.69 5.57
CA VAL A 76 3.20 -7.29 6.68
C VAL A 76 4.36 -8.26 6.85
N PHE A 77 5.41 -7.78 7.50
CA PHE A 77 6.57 -8.55 7.94
C PHE A 77 6.97 -8.10 9.36
N GLU A 78 7.88 -8.82 10.00
CA GLU A 78 8.41 -8.40 11.29
C GLU A 78 9.79 -7.78 11.14
N ALA A 79 9.97 -6.57 11.69
CA ALA A 79 11.25 -5.88 11.72
C ALA A 79 11.35 -4.95 12.92
N ASP A 80 12.59 -4.54 13.22
CA ASP A 80 12.89 -3.49 14.18
C ASP A 80 12.83 -2.10 13.53
N GLY A 81 12.91 -1.06 14.37
CA GLY A 81 12.89 0.35 13.94
C GLY A 81 11.50 0.98 14.00
N GLU A 82 11.46 2.27 13.70
CA GLU A 82 10.25 3.11 13.75
C GLU A 82 9.89 3.73 12.40
N GLN A 83 10.65 3.41 11.35
CA GLN A 83 10.49 4.00 10.01
C GLN A 83 9.31 3.43 9.22
N TRP A 84 8.63 2.42 9.74
CA TRP A 84 7.59 1.67 9.05
C TRP A 84 6.18 2.21 9.31
N SER A 85 5.26 1.81 8.46
CA SER A 85 3.84 1.76 8.83
C SER A 85 3.60 0.49 9.63
N PHE A 86 2.86 0.58 10.73
CA PHE A 86 2.61 -0.55 11.65
C PHE A 86 1.16 -0.99 11.61
N VAL A 87 0.95 -2.29 11.88
CA VAL A 87 -0.36 -2.93 11.93
C VAL A 87 -0.54 -3.61 13.28
N LEU A 88 -1.60 -3.28 14.00
CA LEU A 88 -2.04 -4.00 15.20
C LEU A 88 -3.26 -4.84 14.85
N ALA A 89 -3.21 -6.13 15.20
CA ALA A 89 -4.29 -7.07 14.95
C ALA A 89 -4.80 -7.72 16.23
N ASP A 90 -6.02 -8.25 16.18
CA ASP A 90 -6.60 -9.07 17.22
C ASP A 90 -6.18 -10.55 17.09
N GLU A 91 -6.64 -11.40 17.99
CA GLU A 91 -6.38 -12.85 18.04
C GLU A 91 -6.96 -13.64 16.84
N ASN A 92 -7.82 -13.02 16.04
CA ASN A 92 -8.44 -13.58 14.85
C ASN A 92 -7.84 -13.02 13.55
N ASP A 93 -6.66 -12.39 13.62
CA ASP A 93 -5.98 -11.74 12.50
C ASP A 93 -6.78 -10.61 11.83
N ASN A 94 -7.71 -9.98 12.56
CA ASN A 94 -8.34 -8.76 12.09
C ASN A 94 -7.46 -7.57 12.46
N VAL A 95 -7.21 -6.70 11.50
CA VAL A 95 -6.52 -5.43 11.76
C VAL A 95 -7.45 -4.51 12.55
N ILE A 96 -7.00 -4.09 13.73
CA ILE A 96 -7.76 -3.23 14.65
C ILE A 96 -7.22 -1.81 14.72
N LYS A 97 -5.95 -1.59 14.32
CA LYS A 97 -5.33 -0.27 14.24
C LYS A 97 -4.16 -0.30 13.26
N THR A 98 -3.93 0.81 12.58
CA THR A 98 -2.70 1.07 11.84
C THR A 98 -2.08 2.39 12.31
N ALA A 99 -0.77 2.54 12.17
CA ALA A 99 -0.05 3.77 12.49
C ALA A 99 1.11 3.98 11.50
N GLU A 100 1.46 5.22 11.23
CA GLU A 100 2.59 5.59 10.39
C GLU A 100 3.72 6.15 11.23
N LYS A 101 4.91 5.50 11.16
CA LYS A 101 6.11 5.91 11.90
C LYS A 101 5.87 6.07 13.41
N GLU A 102 4.98 5.27 13.95
CA GLU A 102 4.68 5.11 15.38
C GLU A 102 4.53 3.62 15.66
N ARG A 103 5.45 3.06 16.44
CA ARG A 103 5.47 1.61 16.70
C ARG A 103 4.35 1.21 17.65
N ILE A 104 3.35 0.53 17.13
CA ILE A 104 2.21 0.00 17.89
C ILE A 104 2.23 -1.53 17.98
N SER A 105 3.12 -2.19 17.24
CA SER A 105 3.29 -3.65 17.19
C SER A 105 4.65 -4.01 16.57
N ASN A 106 4.89 -5.32 16.32
CA ASN A 106 6.02 -5.80 15.53
C ASN A 106 5.68 -6.00 14.04
N LEU A 107 4.42 -5.86 13.65
CA LEU A 107 3.98 -6.03 12.27
C LEU A 107 4.16 -4.74 11.48
N CYS A 108 5.12 -4.76 10.56
CA CYS A 108 5.48 -3.66 9.67
C CYS A 108 4.86 -3.88 8.29
N SER A 109 4.26 -2.86 7.69
CA SER A 109 3.71 -2.96 6.33
C SER A 109 4.83 -3.07 5.29
N SER A 110 4.69 -3.99 4.33
CA SER A 110 5.57 -4.11 3.16
C SER A 110 5.37 -3.00 2.12
N GLY A 111 4.36 -2.16 2.30
CA GLY A 111 3.95 -1.17 1.30
C GLY A 111 2.94 -1.71 0.28
N LEU A 112 2.42 -2.93 0.50
CA LEU A 112 1.36 -3.51 -0.31
C LEU A 112 0.02 -3.38 0.41
N TYR A 113 -0.93 -2.73 -0.27
CA TYR A 113 -2.22 -2.37 0.27
C TYR A 113 -3.35 -2.73 -0.70
N TYR A 114 -4.43 -3.32 -0.20
CA TYR A 114 -5.62 -3.63 -0.97
C TYR A 114 -6.85 -2.93 -0.40
N PHE A 115 -7.63 -2.30 -1.28
CA PHE A 115 -8.97 -1.79 -1.00
C PHE A 115 -9.95 -2.48 -1.92
N LYS A 116 -11.02 -3.03 -1.36
CA LYS A 116 -12.08 -3.71 -2.11
C LYS A 116 -12.81 -2.78 -3.06
N LYS A 117 -12.90 -1.49 -2.71
CA LYS A 117 -13.54 -0.46 -3.53
C LYS A 117 -12.69 0.80 -3.61
N ILE A 118 -12.43 1.25 -4.81
CA ILE A 118 -11.77 2.54 -5.07
C ILE A 118 -12.55 3.70 -4.46
N LYS A 119 -13.89 3.61 -4.43
CA LYS A 119 -14.74 4.59 -3.77
C LYS A 119 -14.36 4.82 -2.31
N ASP A 120 -14.15 3.75 -1.54
CA ASP A 120 -13.77 3.87 -0.12
C ASP A 120 -12.42 4.55 0.03
N PHE A 121 -11.44 4.21 -0.82
CA PHE A 121 -10.14 4.89 -0.84
C PHE A 121 -10.30 6.40 -1.09
N LYS A 122 -11.07 6.79 -2.12
CA LYS A 122 -11.28 8.20 -2.49
C LYS A 122 -11.98 8.98 -1.36
N GLU A 123 -13.07 8.45 -0.81
CA GLU A 123 -13.82 9.08 0.28
C GLU A 123 -12.96 9.26 1.54
N ILE A 124 -12.17 8.26 1.91
CA ILE A 124 -11.31 8.32 3.08
C ILE A 124 -10.19 9.33 2.86
N PHE A 125 -9.55 9.32 1.69
CA PHE A 125 -8.54 10.31 1.35
C PHE A 125 -9.07 11.75 1.46
N ASP A 126 -10.23 12.02 0.87
CA ASP A 126 -10.85 13.35 0.88
C ASP A 126 -11.19 13.76 2.32
N ARG A 127 -11.61 12.82 3.16
CA ARG A 127 -11.88 13.04 4.59
C ARG A 127 -10.61 13.31 5.39
N MET A 128 -9.55 12.50 5.24
CA MET A 128 -8.27 12.72 5.90
C MET A 128 -7.70 14.10 5.58
N LYS A 129 -7.80 14.50 4.31
CA LYS A 129 -7.36 15.83 3.86
C LYS A 129 -8.17 16.96 4.52
N ALA A 130 -9.50 16.81 4.59
CA ALA A 130 -10.38 17.79 5.22
C ALA A 130 -10.18 17.91 6.74
N GLU A 131 -9.89 16.78 7.41
CA GLU A 131 -9.61 16.72 8.85
C GLU A 131 -8.16 17.09 9.21
N ASN A 132 -7.29 17.38 8.21
CA ASN A 132 -5.84 17.59 8.38
C ASN A 132 -5.14 16.42 9.10
N ASP A 133 -5.58 15.19 8.85
CA ASP A 133 -5.02 13.96 9.44
C ASP A 133 -3.74 13.54 8.69
N PHE A 134 -2.67 14.30 8.90
CA PHE A 134 -1.35 14.08 8.31
C PHE A 134 -0.42 13.36 9.29
N SER A 135 0.35 12.40 8.79
CA SER A 135 1.46 11.79 9.53
C SER A 135 2.77 12.39 9.03
N LYS A 136 3.55 13.03 9.93
CA LYS A 136 4.83 13.69 9.57
C LYS A 136 4.72 14.68 8.38
N GLY A 137 3.57 15.31 8.20
CA GLY A 137 3.33 16.29 7.14
C GLY A 137 2.86 15.70 5.80
N GLU A 138 2.63 14.40 5.73
CA GLU A 138 2.19 13.69 4.52
C GLU A 138 0.92 12.85 4.75
N LEU A 139 0.22 12.54 3.67
CA LEU A 139 -0.91 11.61 3.65
C LEU A 139 -0.43 10.23 3.21
N TYR A 140 -0.35 9.30 4.16
CA TYR A 140 0.03 7.90 3.95
C TYR A 140 -1.18 7.00 3.78
N ILE A 141 -0.96 5.80 3.21
CA ILE A 141 -2.05 4.83 2.95
C ILE A 141 -2.39 4.04 4.21
N ALA A 142 -1.41 3.61 5.01
CA ALA A 142 -1.68 2.78 6.17
C ALA A 142 -2.69 3.41 7.16
N PRO A 143 -2.63 4.69 7.54
CA PRO A 143 -3.62 5.32 8.41
C PRO A 143 -5.05 5.31 7.87
N MET A 144 -5.24 5.21 6.55
CA MET A 144 -6.57 5.15 5.91
C MET A 144 -7.40 3.97 6.40
N TYR A 145 -6.74 2.86 6.74
CA TYR A 145 -7.42 1.66 7.25
C TYR A 145 -8.13 1.89 8.58
N ASN A 146 -7.69 2.84 9.41
CA ASN A 146 -8.40 3.21 10.63
C ASN A 146 -9.81 3.75 10.35
N TYR A 147 -10.01 4.40 9.22
CA TYR A 147 -11.34 4.88 8.80
C TYR A 147 -12.24 3.73 8.34
N LEU A 148 -11.68 2.72 7.65
CA LEU A 148 -12.42 1.50 7.29
C LEU A 148 -12.81 0.73 8.54
N ILE A 149 -11.90 0.56 9.49
CA ILE A 149 -12.12 -0.12 10.77
C ILE A 149 -13.23 0.59 11.57
N LYS A 150 -13.19 1.92 11.65
CA LYS A 150 -14.25 2.73 12.30
C LYS A 150 -15.63 2.58 11.63
N LYS A 151 -15.67 2.28 10.33
CA LYS A 151 -16.92 1.94 9.60
C LYS A 151 -17.40 0.50 9.86
N GLY A 152 -16.65 -0.32 10.62
CA GLY A 152 -16.97 -1.73 10.88
C GLY A 152 -16.62 -2.66 9.71
N LEU A 153 -15.75 -2.24 8.81
CA LEU A 153 -15.32 -3.04 7.68
C LEU A 153 -14.22 -4.03 8.07
N HIS A 154 -14.17 -5.16 7.39
CA HIS A 154 -13.26 -6.26 7.68
C HIS A 154 -11.91 -6.07 7.01
N ILE A 155 -10.88 -5.78 7.81
CA ILE A 155 -9.51 -5.62 7.36
C ILE A 155 -8.68 -6.79 7.87
N LYS A 156 -7.96 -7.43 6.96
CA LYS A 156 -7.06 -8.54 7.26
C LYS A 156 -5.62 -8.17 6.93
N TYR A 157 -4.70 -8.94 7.47
CA TYR A 157 -3.30 -8.91 7.06
C TYR A 157 -2.81 -10.30 6.68
N HIS A 158 -1.70 -10.36 5.98
CA HIS A 158 -0.92 -11.57 5.77
C HIS A 158 0.53 -11.30 6.07
N LYS A 159 1.13 -12.15 6.92
CA LYS A 159 2.53 -12.02 7.30
C LYS A 159 3.39 -12.83 6.35
N ILE A 160 4.38 -12.16 5.77
CA ILE A 160 5.44 -12.75 4.96
C ILE A 160 6.75 -12.79 5.75
N SER A 161 7.68 -13.61 5.29
CA SER A 161 9.06 -13.62 5.79
C SER A 161 9.85 -12.43 5.24
N LEU A 162 10.86 -11.97 5.97
CA LEU A 162 11.69 -10.86 5.54
C LEU A 162 12.53 -11.18 4.29
N ASP A 163 12.82 -12.45 4.03
CA ASP A 163 13.52 -12.93 2.84
C ASP A 163 12.66 -12.92 1.56
N GLU A 164 11.34 -12.76 1.70
CA GLU A 164 10.43 -12.62 0.56
C GLU A 164 10.33 -11.19 0.05
N ILE A 165 10.99 -10.22 0.70
CA ILE A 165 10.90 -8.80 0.36
C ILE A 165 12.30 -8.19 0.25
N ILE A 166 12.51 -7.35 -0.75
CA ILE A 166 13.76 -6.62 -0.98
C ILE A 166 13.42 -5.14 -1.02
N PHE A 167 14.02 -4.38 -0.12
CA PHE A 167 13.88 -2.92 -0.08
C PHE A 167 14.96 -2.26 -0.92
N CYS A 168 14.60 -1.17 -1.60
CA CYS A 168 15.48 -0.35 -2.43
C CYS A 168 15.16 1.15 -2.26
N GLY A 169 14.61 1.52 -1.10
CA GLY A 169 14.13 2.89 -0.82
C GLY A 169 15.22 3.84 -0.32
N THR A 170 16.39 3.33 0.08
CA THR A 170 17.53 4.14 0.54
C THR A 170 18.75 3.93 -0.36
N PRO A 171 19.70 4.89 -0.39
CA PRO A 171 20.97 4.70 -1.10
C PRO A 171 21.71 3.43 -0.65
N GLU A 172 21.71 3.14 0.64
CA GLU A 172 22.36 1.95 1.23
C GLU A 172 21.69 0.65 0.75
N ASP A 173 20.36 0.62 0.65
CA ASP A 173 19.64 -0.53 0.11
C ASP A 173 19.98 -0.75 -1.37
N TYR A 174 20.03 0.34 -2.15
CA TYR A 174 20.40 0.28 -3.56
C TYR A 174 21.83 -0.22 -3.76
N GLU A 175 22.81 0.31 -3.01
CA GLU A 175 24.21 -0.15 -3.07
C GLU A 175 24.33 -1.64 -2.71
N ARG A 176 23.58 -2.10 -1.72
CA ARG A 176 23.54 -3.52 -1.36
C ARG A 176 22.97 -4.37 -2.49
N LEU A 177 21.92 -3.90 -3.16
CA LEU A 177 21.27 -4.64 -4.24
C LEU A 177 22.17 -4.80 -5.48
N ILE A 178 22.95 -3.78 -5.85
CA ILE A 178 23.85 -3.84 -7.02
C ILE A 178 25.18 -4.54 -6.75
N SER A 179 25.50 -4.84 -5.49
CA SER A 179 26.72 -5.56 -5.08
C SER A 179 26.54 -7.08 -5.00
N ILE A 180 25.37 -7.60 -5.30
CA ILE A 180 25.05 -9.02 -5.42
C ILE A 180 25.17 -9.44 -6.88
#